data_274a15be157941ac2259d3a5d59d0307
#
_entry.id   274a15be157941ac2259d3a5d59d0307
#
_cell.length_a   1.000
_cell.length_b   1.000
_cell.length_c   1.000
_cell.angle_alpha   90.00
_cell.angle_beta   90.00
_cell.angle_gamma   90.00
#
_symmetry.space_group_name_H-M   'P 1'
#
loop_
_entity.id
_entity.type
_entity.pdbx_description
1 polymer ?
#
loop_
_entity_poly.entity_id
_entity_poly.type
_entity_poly.pdbx_seq_one_letter_code
_entity_poly.pdbx_strand_id
1 'polypeptide(L)'
;MEELSPKKRVFAALKGEKVDRPPVTSIGGCEGTLIVDVQKATGIYLPDAHKESEKMARLAMASQNLTGLENIRVPFDFVVEPEALGCVIKWPDKIDQELTILTHTYKTPDDLVMPENLLEKGRIPVVLEAIKIIKKEVGESLPITSFMVGPFTLGGGLVGTTNFLVWTLKNPYYVEKFVEFSTDIVLEYAKAQYNAGSDIIAICEPNASCDMIDPRMFKTYVKPALTRITDELEGLKVLHICGKVGPIIQDMADCGFDGISIEEPLDIRKIRPLIGDVKILGNVQSKNLALNTSDAVREEVKKVLGAGVDLVEAGEGILLPTPLDNVKAMVETVKEWKTSSQ
;
A
#
# COMPACT_ATOMS: atom_id res chain seq x y z
N MET A 1 14.27 27.19 3.45
CA MET A 1 14.64 25.93 4.15
C MET A 1 15.65 25.23 3.27
N GLU A 2 16.62 24.53 3.83
CA GLU A 2 17.52 23.67 3.08
C GLU A 2 16.75 22.49 2.48
N GLU A 3 17.12 22.05 1.29
CA GLU A 3 16.45 20.93 0.61
C GLU A 3 16.73 19.63 1.39
N LEU A 4 15.64 18.92 1.75
CA LEU A 4 15.74 17.64 2.45
C LEU A 4 16.04 16.50 1.48
N SER A 5 16.79 15.49 1.92
CA SER A 5 16.87 14.23 1.18
C SER A 5 15.51 13.53 1.14
N PRO A 6 15.22 12.69 0.12
CA PRO A 6 13.94 11.97 0.03
C PRO A 6 13.57 11.26 1.33
N LYS A 7 14.50 10.52 1.93
CA LYS A 7 14.24 9.79 3.18
C LYS A 7 13.87 10.73 4.33
N LYS A 8 14.62 11.82 4.52
CA LYS A 8 14.31 12.80 5.57
C LYS A 8 12.97 13.48 5.35
N ARG A 9 12.66 13.84 4.09
CA ARG A 9 11.40 14.49 3.72
C ARG A 9 10.19 13.60 4.00
N VAL A 10 10.22 12.35 3.57
CA VAL A 10 9.12 11.40 3.79
C VAL A 10 8.90 11.16 5.29
N PHE A 11 9.98 10.96 6.04
CA PHE A 11 9.88 10.75 7.49
C PHE A 11 9.35 11.99 8.22
N ALA A 12 9.84 13.16 7.90
CA ALA A 12 9.36 14.42 8.46
C ALA A 12 7.88 14.63 8.14
N ALA A 13 7.47 14.41 6.88
CA ALA A 13 6.08 14.53 6.47
C ALA A 13 5.16 13.58 7.28
N LEU A 14 5.50 12.29 7.40
CA LEU A 14 4.69 11.33 8.16
C LEU A 14 4.64 11.64 9.65
N LYS A 15 5.70 12.23 10.22
CA LYS A 15 5.74 12.64 11.62
C LYS A 15 5.10 14.02 11.88
N GLY A 16 4.63 14.72 10.85
CA GLY A 16 4.08 16.06 10.97
C GLY A 16 5.12 17.14 11.25
N GLU A 17 6.38 16.85 10.98
CA GLU A 17 7.47 17.82 11.06
C GLU A 17 7.51 18.71 9.80
N LYS A 18 8.20 19.83 9.89
CA LYS A 18 8.27 20.79 8.79
C LYS A 18 9.10 20.26 7.64
N VAL A 19 8.55 20.31 6.43
CA VAL A 19 9.20 19.89 5.18
C VAL A 19 9.43 21.09 4.24
N ASP A 20 10.39 20.95 3.33
CA ASP A 20 10.65 21.92 2.26
C ASP A 20 9.53 21.93 1.20
N ARG A 21 8.92 20.78 0.94
CA ARG A 21 7.74 20.57 0.10
C ARG A 21 7.09 19.23 0.45
N PRO A 22 5.84 18.97 0.07
CA PRO A 22 5.29 17.63 0.17
C PRO A 22 6.15 16.62 -0.61
N PRO A 23 6.43 15.43 -0.06
CA PRO A 23 7.06 14.35 -0.84
C PRO A 23 6.09 13.78 -1.87
N VAL A 24 6.65 13.18 -2.93
CA VAL A 24 5.89 12.42 -3.93
C VAL A 24 6.28 10.95 -3.85
N THR A 25 5.32 10.12 -3.47
CA THR A 25 5.58 8.73 -3.08
C THR A 25 4.60 7.75 -3.73
N SER A 26 4.82 6.47 -3.49
CA SER A 26 3.86 5.39 -3.72
C SER A 26 3.95 4.44 -2.52
N ILE A 27 3.55 4.93 -1.36
CA ILE A 27 3.51 4.17 -0.10
C ILE A 27 2.20 3.40 -0.05
N GLY A 28 1.08 4.10 -0.18
CA GLY A 28 -0.26 3.54 -0.26
C GLY A 28 -0.64 3.08 -1.67
N GLY A 29 -1.93 2.91 -1.87
CA GLY A 29 -2.48 2.42 -3.14
C GLY A 29 -2.42 0.89 -3.27
N CYS A 30 -3.42 0.34 -3.93
CA CYS A 30 -3.48 -1.08 -4.24
C CYS A 30 -2.45 -1.47 -5.30
N GLU A 31 -2.33 -0.64 -6.32
CA GLU A 31 -1.40 -0.85 -7.43
C GLU A 31 0.05 -0.47 -7.06
N GLY A 32 0.98 -1.21 -7.63
CA GLY A 32 2.42 -0.96 -7.43
C GLY A 32 2.98 0.19 -8.25
N THR A 33 4.29 0.22 -8.38
CA THR A 33 5.03 1.23 -9.17
C THR A 33 5.65 0.64 -10.43
N LEU A 34 5.32 -0.60 -10.77
CA LEU A 34 5.99 -1.37 -11.81
C LEU A 34 5.29 -1.32 -13.15
N ILE A 35 5.14 -0.11 -13.65
CA ILE A 35 4.55 0.12 -14.96
C ILE A 35 5.29 -0.64 -16.06
N VAL A 36 4.56 -0.95 -17.14
CA VAL A 36 5.09 -1.69 -18.30
C VAL A 36 6.34 -1.05 -18.89
N ASP A 37 6.42 0.28 -18.89
CA ASP A 37 7.58 1.01 -19.41
C ASP A 37 8.86 0.75 -18.59
N VAL A 38 8.75 0.66 -17.25
CA VAL A 38 9.87 0.31 -16.38
C VAL A 38 10.33 -1.13 -16.63
N GLN A 39 9.39 -2.07 -16.74
CA GLN A 39 9.70 -3.46 -17.05
C GLN A 39 10.44 -3.59 -18.41
N LYS A 40 9.97 -2.89 -19.43
CA LYS A 40 10.62 -2.88 -20.75
C LYS A 40 12.00 -2.22 -20.71
N ALA A 41 12.15 -1.11 -20.01
CA ALA A 41 13.43 -0.40 -19.89
C ALA A 41 14.51 -1.23 -19.16
N THR A 42 14.12 -2.08 -18.25
CA THR A 42 15.04 -2.92 -17.46
C THR A 42 15.26 -4.31 -18.05
N GLY A 43 14.32 -4.81 -18.85
CA GLY A 43 14.28 -6.22 -19.27
C GLY A 43 13.93 -7.18 -18.13
N ILE A 44 13.51 -6.68 -16.98
CA ILE A 44 13.03 -7.47 -15.83
C ILE A 44 11.51 -7.39 -15.81
N TYR A 45 10.86 -8.55 -15.83
CA TYR A 45 9.42 -8.66 -15.94
C TYR A 45 8.80 -9.20 -14.65
N LEU A 46 7.56 -8.79 -14.37
CA LEU A 46 6.83 -9.11 -13.14
C LEU A 46 6.78 -10.61 -12.79
N PRO A 47 6.48 -11.56 -13.69
CA PRO A 47 6.43 -12.97 -13.33
C PRO A 47 7.72 -13.48 -12.68
N ASP A 48 8.86 -13.03 -13.17
CA ASP A 48 10.16 -13.40 -12.61
C ASP A 48 10.49 -12.58 -11.37
N ALA A 49 10.23 -11.26 -11.40
CA ALA A 49 10.50 -10.36 -10.28
C ALA A 49 9.69 -10.72 -9.01
N HIS A 50 8.54 -11.35 -9.17
CA HIS A 50 7.79 -11.87 -8.02
C HIS A 50 8.46 -13.10 -7.37
N LYS A 51 9.28 -13.86 -8.10
CA LYS A 51 9.84 -15.15 -7.68
C LYS A 51 11.30 -15.08 -7.24
N GLU A 52 12.00 -14.03 -7.64
CA GLU A 52 13.43 -13.90 -7.44
C GLU A 52 13.75 -12.59 -6.71
N SER A 53 14.31 -12.67 -5.51
CA SER A 53 14.60 -11.52 -4.64
C SER A 53 15.49 -10.47 -5.30
N GLU A 54 16.51 -10.90 -6.02
CA GLU A 54 17.43 -10.02 -6.76
C GLU A 54 16.69 -9.25 -7.88
N LYS A 55 15.83 -9.93 -8.65
CA LYS A 55 15.01 -9.26 -9.69
C LYS A 55 13.98 -8.33 -9.08
N MET A 56 13.35 -8.72 -7.97
CA MET A 56 12.41 -7.87 -7.22
C MET A 56 13.11 -6.58 -6.77
N ALA A 57 14.25 -6.70 -6.11
CA ALA A 57 15.01 -5.55 -5.63
C ALA A 57 15.47 -4.63 -6.77
N ARG A 58 16.04 -5.19 -7.82
CA ARG A 58 16.52 -4.42 -9.00
C ARG A 58 15.37 -3.69 -9.71
N LEU A 59 14.24 -4.37 -9.90
CA LEU A 59 13.09 -3.77 -10.58
C LEU A 59 12.49 -2.63 -9.74
N ALA A 60 12.38 -2.80 -8.41
CA ALA A 60 11.91 -1.76 -7.50
C ALA A 60 12.82 -0.52 -7.48
N MET A 61 14.15 -0.73 -7.41
CA MET A 61 15.12 0.37 -7.47
C MET A 61 15.13 1.06 -8.84
N ALA A 62 14.99 0.31 -9.93
CA ALA A 62 14.91 0.86 -11.27
C ALA A 62 13.63 1.68 -11.47
N SER A 63 12.49 1.24 -10.90
CA SER A 63 11.27 2.02 -10.90
C SER A 63 11.47 3.38 -10.25
N GLN A 64 12.06 3.41 -9.06
CA GLN A 64 12.38 4.65 -8.36
C GLN A 64 13.31 5.55 -9.19
N ASN A 65 14.40 5.01 -9.75
CA ASN A 65 15.35 5.76 -10.56
C ASN A 65 14.73 6.39 -11.81
N LEU A 66 13.84 5.65 -12.49
CA LEU A 66 13.21 6.09 -13.74
C LEU A 66 12.07 7.08 -13.50
N THR A 67 11.31 6.91 -12.41
CA THR A 67 10.17 7.76 -12.08
C THR A 67 10.55 8.97 -11.25
N GLY A 68 11.57 8.85 -10.40
CA GLY A 68 11.98 9.86 -9.44
C GLY A 68 11.10 9.96 -8.20
N LEU A 69 10.26 8.93 -7.93
CA LEU A 69 9.49 8.79 -6.69
C LEU A 69 10.42 8.77 -5.47
N GLU A 70 9.92 9.20 -4.32
CA GLU A 70 10.76 9.42 -3.13
C GLU A 70 10.71 8.25 -2.14
N ASN A 71 10.24 7.08 -2.56
CA ASN A 71 10.34 5.83 -1.83
C ASN A 71 10.52 4.64 -2.78
N ILE A 72 10.91 3.50 -2.22
CA ILE A 72 10.91 2.21 -2.90
C ILE A 72 9.88 1.32 -2.22
N ARG A 73 9.10 0.56 -2.99
CA ARG A 73 8.06 -0.31 -2.48
C ARG A 73 8.21 -1.74 -2.98
N VAL A 74 8.10 -2.69 -2.05
CA VAL A 74 8.02 -4.15 -2.29
C VAL A 74 7.08 -4.77 -1.24
N PRO A 75 6.43 -5.92 -1.53
CA PRO A 75 6.24 -6.57 -2.83
C PRO A 75 5.31 -5.80 -3.76
N PHE A 76 4.96 -6.40 -4.89
CA PHE A 76 4.19 -5.77 -5.96
C PHE A 76 2.77 -6.33 -6.11
N ASP A 77 2.30 -7.12 -5.17
CA ASP A 77 1.02 -7.84 -5.26
C ASP A 77 0.39 -8.10 -3.87
N PHE A 78 -0.85 -8.57 -3.87
CA PHE A 78 -1.68 -8.83 -2.69
C PHE A 78 -1.73 -10.29 -2.26
N VAL A 79 -0.93 -11.16 -2.86
CA VAL A 79 -1.15 -12.61 -2.72
C VAL A 79 0.03 -13.34 -2.07
N VAL A 80 0.99 -12.59 -1.51
CA VAL A 80 2.14 -13.17 -0.79
C VAL A 80 1.65 -13.94 0.45
N GLU A 81 0.82 -13.32 1.28
CA GLU A 81 0.28 -13.92 2.50
C GLU A 81 -0.69 -15.07 2.19
N PRO A 82 -1.68 -14.92 1.28
CA PRO A 82 -2.51 -16.04 0.86
C PRO A 82 -1.72 -17.23 0.32
N GLU A 83 -0.67 -16.98 -0.48
CA GLU A 83 0.22 -18.03 -1.00
C GLU A 83 0.95 -18.75 0.15
N ALA A 84 1.50 -18.01 1.09
CA ALA A 84 2.19 -18.58 2.26
C ALA A 84 1.25 -19.45 3.12
N LEU A 85 -0.05 -19.14 3.10
CA LEU A 85 -1.11 -19.88 3.77
C LEU A 85 -1.72 -20.98 2.90
N GLY A 86 -1.12 -21.30 1.76
CA GLY A 86 -1.47 -22.45 0.92
C GLY A 86 -2.51 -22.18 -0.18
N CYS A 87 -2.92 -20.94 -0.39
CA CYS A 87 -3.75 -20.60 -1.55
C CYS A 87 -2.99 -20.81 -2.86
N VAL A 88 -3.66 -21.32 -3.87
CA VAL A 88 -3.07 -21.48 -5.20
C VAL A 88 -3.17 -20.16 -5.96
N ILE A 89 -2.03 -19.68 -6.44
CA ILE A 89 -1.94 -18.41 -7.16
C ILE A 89 -1.97 -18.65 -8.66
N LYS A 90 -2.81 -17.89 -9.35
CA LYS A 90 -2.80 -17.78 -10.81
C LYS A 90 -1.75 -16.74 -11.22
N TRP A 91 -0.72 -17.23 -11.89
CA TRP A 91 0.34 -16.39 -12.45
C TRP A 91 -0.10 -15.75 -13.76
N PRO A 92 0.23 -14.49 -14.02
CA PRO A 92 -0.12 -13.82 -15.25
C PRO A 92 0.72 -14.35 -16.44
N ASP A 93 0.09 -14.41 -17.60
CA ASP A 93 0.76 -14.74 -18.86
C ASP A 93 1.35 -13.50 -19.56
N LYS A 94 0.97 -12.30 -19.12
CA LYS A 94 1.38 -11.03 -19.71
C LYS A 94 1.96 -10.08 -18.66
N ILE A 95 2.80 -9.17 -19.10
CA ILE A 95 3.50 -8.18 -18.26
C ILE A 95 2.61 -7.06 -17.72
N ASP A 96 1.40 -6.96 -18.22
CA ASP A 96 0.36 -5.97 -17.84
C ASP A 96 -0.79 -6.59 -17.05
N GLN A 97 -0.58 -7.77 -16.49
CA GLN A 97 -1.55 -8.49 -15.68
C GLN A 97 -1.00 -8.75 -14.27
N GLU A 98 -1.91 -8.83 -13.32
CA GLU A 98 -1.61 -9.08 -11.92
C GLU A 98 -1.83 -10.53 -11.51
N LEU A 99 -1.22 -10.91 -10.38
CA LEU A 99 -1.47 -12.18 -9.73
C LEU A 99 -2.85 -12.18 -9.08
N THR A 100 -3.51 -13.33 -9.11
CA THR A 100 -4.80 -13.52 -8.45
C THR A 100 -4.85 -14.86 -7.72
N ILE A 101 -5.73 -14.98 -6.73
CA ILE A 101 -5.97 -16.27 -6.07
C ILE A 101 -6.84 -17.12 -6.97
N LEU A 102 -6.34 -18.32 -7.36
CA LEU A 102 -7.06 -19.29 -8.16
C LEU A 102 -7.90 -20.22 -7.28
N THR A 103 -7.36 -20.66 -6.15
CA THR A 103 -8.02 -21.58 -5.23
C THR A 103 -7.78 -21.15 -3.78
N HIS A 104 -8.87 -21.00 -3.04
CA HIS A 104 -8.87 -20.69 -1.62
C HIS A 104 -8.70 -21.98 -0.80
N THR A 105 -7.89 -21.94 0.25
CA THR A 105 -7.51 -23.13 1.01
C THR A 105 -8.49 -23.45 2.14
N TYR A 106 -9.08 -22.44 2.75
CA TYR A 106 -9.88 -22.58 3.95
C TYR A 106 -11.37 -22.58 3.65
N LYS A 107 -12.17 -23.26 4.49
CA LYS A 107 -13.64 -23.34 4.35
C LYS A 107 -14.37 -22.91 5.62
N THR A 108 -13.80 -23.17 6.77
CA THR A 108 -14.37 -22.85 8.09
C THR A 108 -13.26 -22.44 9.05
N PRO A 109 -13.58 -21.83 10.21
CA PRO A 109 -12.57 -21.53 11.23
C PRO A 109 -11.84 -22.76 11.79
N ASP A 110 -12.42 -23.95 11.68
CA ASP A 110 -11.78 -25.20 12.14
C ASP A 110 -10.55 -25.58 11.28
N ASP A 111 -10.43 -25.00 10.09
CA ASP A 111 -9.27 -25.20 9.21
C ASP A 111 -8.09 -24.30 9.57
N LEU A 112 -8.28 -23.30 10.47
CA LEU A 112 -7.27 -22.30 10.80
C LEU A 112 -6.18 -22.91 11.69
N VAL A 113 -5.01 -23.05 11.11
CA VAL A 113 -3.80 -23.51 11.83
C VAL A 113 -2.67 -22.54 11.54
N MET A 114 -2.10 -21.95 12.61
CA MET A 114 -0.94 -21.08 12.47
C MET A 114 0.25 -21.90 11.94
N PRO A 115 0.86 -21.52 10.81
CA PRO A 115 2.03 -22.24 10.30
C PRO A 115 3.21 -22.14 11.28
N GLU A 116 3.86 -23.26 11.64
CA GLU A 116 5.03 -23.27 12.51
C GLU A 116 6.20 -22.41 11.99
N ASN A 117 6.33 -22.27 10.67
CA ASN A 117 7.41 -21.52 10.01
C ASN A 117 6.81 -20.61 8.93
N LEU A 118 5.91 -19.70 9.30
CA LEU A 118 5.24 -18.78 8.37
C LEU A 118 6.26 -18.05 7.46
N LEU A 119 7.34 -17.57 8.05
CA LEU A 119 8.33 -16.75 7.34
C LEU A 119 9.16 -17.53 6.31
N GLU A 120 9.04 -18.86 6.28
CA GLU A 120 9.69 -19.75 5.29
C GLU A 120 8.71 -20.19 4.17
N LYS A 121 7.43 -19.76 4.25
CA LYS A 121 6.37 -20.20 3.33
C LYS A 121 6.23 -19.26 2.12
N GLY A 122 5.79 -19.87 1.01
CA GLY A 122 5.51 -19.13 -0.22
C GLY A 122 6.64 -18.22 -0.65
N ARG A 123 6.31 -16.99 -1.02
CA ARG A 123 7.28 -15.96 -1.43
C ARG A 123 7.72 -15.03 -0.28
N ILE A 124 7.32 -15.27 0.96
CA ILE A 124 7.77 -14.44 2.09
C ILE A 124 9.31 -14.34 2.12
N PRO A 125 10.10 -15.44 2.00
CA PRO A 125 11.57 -15.35 1.97
C PRO A 125 12.10 -14.49 0.82
N VAL A 126 11.45 -14.52 -0.35
CA VAL A 126 11.83 -13.71 -1.52
C VAL A 126 11.68 -12.22 -1.22
N VAL A 127 10.56 -11.83 -0.61
CA VAL A 127 10.28 -10.44 -0.23
C VAL A 127 11.25 -9.96 0.84
N LEU A 128 11.45 -10.74 1.90
CA LEU A 128 12.37 -10.37 2.99
C LEU A 128 13.81 -10.20 2.50
N GLU A 129 14.26 -11.06 1.59
CA GLU A 129 15.60 -10.93 1.02
C GLU A 129 15.69 -9.74 0.06
N ALA A 130 14.67 -9.45 -0.73
CA ALA A 130 14.62 -8.25 -1.57
C ALA A 130 14.71 -6.96 -0.74
N ILE A 131 14.03 -6.89 0.41
CA ILE A 131 14.13 -5.75 1.35
C ILE A 131 15.58 -5.57 1.83
N LYS A 132 16.26 -6.66 2.22
CA LYS A 132 17.67 -6.60 2.67
C LYS A 132 18.61 -6.10 1.58
N ILE A 133 18.41 -6.58 0.33
CA ILE A 133 19.20 -6.11 -0.82
C ILE A 133 19.00 -4.61 -1.02
N ILE A 134 17.75 -4.13 -1.07
CA ILE A 134 17.42 -2.70 -1.23
C ILE A 134 18.00 -1.88 -0.08
N LYS A 135 17.86 -2.38 1.17
CA LYS A 135 18.39 -1.70 2.36
C LYS A 135 19.89 -1.49 2.28
N LYS A 136 20.62 -2.49 1.84
CA LYS A 136 22.07 -2.44 1.69
C LYS A 136 22.50 -1.44 0.61
N GLU A 137 21.77 -1.35 -0.50
CA GLU A 137 22.19 -0.53 -1.64
C GLU A 137 21.78 0.94 -1.51
N VAL A 138 20.55 1.21 -1.07
CA VAL A 138 19.99 2.58 -1.10
C VAL A 138 19.28 3.00 0.19
N GLY A 139 19.21 2.14 1.19
CA GLY A 139 18.44 2.38 2.42
C GLY A 139 18.85 3.59 3.26
N GLU A 140 20.03 4.18 3.01
CA GLU A 140 20.44 5.43 3.67
C GLU A 140 19.81 6.68 3.02
N SER A 141 19.52 6.63 1.73
CA SER A 141 19.03 7.79 0.95
C SER A 141 17.53 7.77 0.68
N LEU A 142 16.94 6.57 0.58
CA LEU A 142 15.54 6.36 0.25
C LEU A 142 14.82 5.56 1.35
N PRO A 143 13.57 5.90 1.69
CA PRO A 143 12.75 5.06 2.55
C PRO A 143 12.28 3.82 1.79
N ILE A 144 12.30 2.69 2.47
CA ILE A 144 11.81 1.41 1.97
C ILE A 144 10.42 1.18 2.54
N THR A 145 9.44 1.04 1.68
CA THR A 145 8.06 0.70 2.04
C THR A 145 7.82 -0.77 1.77
N SER A 146 7.39 -1.49 2.78
CA SER A 146 6.83 -2.82 2.59
C SER A 146 5.31 -2.73 2.54
N PHE A 147 4.75 -3.44 1.57
CA PHE A 147 3.33 -3.50 1.31
C PHE A 147 2.78 -4.87 1.70
N MET A 148 1.59 -4.89 2.28
CA MET A 148 0.91 -6.12 2.67
C MET A 148 -0.59 -5.95 2.74
N VAL A 149 -1.33 -7.07 2.65
CA VAL A 149 -2.78 -7.03 2.85
C VAL A 149 -3.13 -6.92 4.33
N GLY A 150 -4.21 -6.19 4.60
CA GLY A 150 -4.74 -6.11 5.96
C GLY A 150 -5.58 -7.34 6.34
N PRO A 151 -5.89 -7.50 7.65
CA PRO A 151 -6.52 -8.71 8.18
C PRO A 151 -7.86 -9.07 7.58
N PHE A 152 -8.73 -8.09 7.32
CA PHE A 152 -10.06 -8.34 6.78
C PHE A 152 -9.98 -8.78 5.32
N THR A 153 -9.10 -8.16 4.54
CA THR A 153 -8.85 -8.53 3.14
C THR A 153 -8.18 -9.89 3.04
N LEU A 154 -7.21 -10.19 3.92
CA LEU A 154 -6.58 -11.50 3.99
C LEU A 154 -7.61 -12.58 4.31
N GLY A 155 -8.46 -12.38 5.33
CA GLY A 155 -9.55 -13.32 5.65
C GLY A 155 -10.45 -13.63 4.44
N GLY A 156 -10.81 -12.58 3.68
CA GLY A 156 -11.53 -12.75 2.40
C GLY A 156 -10.73 -13.51 1.35
N GLY A 157 -9.42 -13.30 1.27
CA GLY A 157 -8.53 -14.01 0.36
C GLY A 157 -8.42 -15.51 0.66
N LEU A 158 -8.55 -15.91 1.92
CA LEU A 158 -8.41 -17.31 2.34
C LEU A 158 -9.64 -18.18 2.00
N VAL A 159 -10.84 -17.58 1.96
CA VAL A 159 -12.12 -18.32 1.78
C VAL A 159 -12.92 -17.87 0.56
N GLY A 160 -12.43 -16.87 -0.16
CA GLY A 160 -13.15 -16.18 -1.22
C GLY A 160 -13.95 -14.99 -0.69
N THR A 161 -13.66 -13.80 -1.23
CA THR A 161 -14.24 -12.52 -0.80
C THR A 161 -15.77 -12.55 -0.73
N THR A 162 -16.45 -13.14 -1.72
CA THR A 162 -17.91 -13.24 -1.72
C THR A 162 -18.43 -14.04 -0.53
N ASN A 163 -17.83 -15.20 -0.23
CA ASN A 163 -18.22 -16.01 0.92
C ASN A 163 -17.99 -15.26 2.24
N PHE A 164 -16.82 -14.63 2.35
CA PHE A 164 -16.45 -13.86 3.54
C PHE A 164 -17.42 -12.72 3.83
N LEU A 165 -17.80 -11.97 2.79
CA LEU A 165 -18.78 -10.90 2.93
C LEU A 165 -20.19 -11.43 3.28
N VAL A 166 -20.60 -12.57 2.76
CA VAL A 166 -21.85 -13.23 3.16
C VAL A 166 -21.80 -13.62 4.65
N TRP A 167 -20.65 -14.04 5.15
CA TRP A 167 -20.50 -14.42 6.56
C TRP A 167 -20.61 -13.24 7.52
N THR A 168 -20.33 -12.01 7.11
CA THR A 168 -20.55 -10.83 7.97
C THR A 168 -22.00 -10.73 8.45
N LEU A 169 -22.93 -11.28 7.67
CA LEU A 169 -24.37 -11.29 7.98
C LEU A 169 -24.87 -12.64 8.54
N LYS A 170 -24.35 -13.76 8.00
CA LYS A 170 -24.87 -15.10 8.30
C LYS A 170 -24.09 -15.84 9.38
N ASN A 171 -22.80 -15.62 9.46
CA ASN A 171 -21.88 -16.31 10.36
C ASN A 171 -20.83 -15.34 10.94
N PRO A 172 -21.23 -14.32 11.73
CA PRO A 172 -20.28 -13.31 12.26
C PRO A 172 -19.09 -13.89 12.97
N TYR A 173 -19.28 -14.96 13.73
CA TYR A 173 -18.22 -15.69 14.43
C TYR A 173 -17.12 -16.17 13.48
N TYR A 174 -17.46 -16.60 12.25
CA TYR A 174 -16.47 -17.01 11.26
C TYR A 174 -15.58 -15.84 10.84
N VAL A 175 -16.20 -14.68 10.60
CA VAL A 175 -15.46 -13.46 10.25
C VAL A 175 -14.51 -13.05 11.37
N GLU A 176 -14.98 -13.05 12.62
CA GLU A 176 -14.15 -12.74 13.79
C GLU A 176 -12.93 -13.66 13.87
N LYS A 177 -13.10 -14.98 13.70
CA LYS A 177 -12.01 -15.96 13.76
C LYS A 177 -11.00 -15.79 12.62
N PHE A 178 -11.48 -15.54 11.38
CA PHE A 178 -10.57 -15.30 10.27
C PHE A 178 -9.83 -13.96 10.39
N VAL A 179 -10.48 -12.92 10.89
CA VAL A 179 -9.82 -11.61 11.12
C VAL A 179 -8.77 -11.73 12.25
N GLU A 180 -9.10 -12.41 13.36
CA GLU A 180 -8.16 -12.68 14.46
C GLU A 180 -6.91 -13.41 13.95
N PHE A 181 -7.10 -14.54 13.26
CA PHE A 181 -6.02 -15.33 12.65
C PHE A 181 -5.18 -14.49 11.65
N SER A 182 -5.86 -13.76 10.76
CA SER A 182 -5.19 -12.91 9.78
C SER A 182 -4.40 -11.78 10.45
N THR A 183 -4.87 -11.26 11.58
CA THR A 183 -4.14 -10.24 12.35
C THR A 183 -2.82 -10.78 12.89
N ASP A 184 -2.80 -12.01 13.39
CA ASP A 184 -1.56 -12.66 13.86
C ASP A 184 -0.56 -12.85 12.72
N ILE A 185 -1.03 -13.29 11.54
CA ILE A 185 -0.20 -13.43 10.32
C ILE A 185 0.40 -12.08 9.89
N VAL A 186 -0.44 -11.04 9.82
CA VAL A 186 -0.01 -9.69 9.44
C VAL A 186 1.04 -9.15 10.41
N LEU A 187 0.83 -9.32 11.71
CA LEU A 187 1.78 -8.89 12.75
C LEU A 187 3.12 -9.60 12.64
N GLU A 188 3.13 -10.93 12.48
CA GLU A 188 4.37 -11.70 12.34
C GLU A 188 5.16 -11.28 11.09
N TYR A 189 4.46 -11.15 9.96
CA TYR A 189 5.09 -10.78 8.71
C TYR A 189 5.57 -9.31 8.71
N ALA A 190 4.80 -8.36 9.26
CA ALA A 190 5.20 -6.98 9.39
C ALA A 190 6.47 -6.81 10.26
N LYS A 191 6.54 -7.51 11.40
CA LYS A 191 7.74 -7.53 12.26
C LYS A 191 8.96 -8.05 11.50
N ALA A 192 8.79 -9.10 10.68
CA ALA A 192 9.87 -9.65 9.86
C ALA A 192 10.31 -8.66 8.76
N GLN A 193 9.40 -7.92 8.14
CA GLN A 193 9.72 -6.90 7.15
C GLN A 193 10.51 -5.73 7.77
N TYR A 194 10.13 -5.24 8.96
CA TYR A 194 10.93 -4.24 9.70
C TYR A 194 12.33 -4.78 10.02
N ASN A 195 12.43 -6.01 10.50
CA ASN A 195 13.73 -6.65 10.80
C ASN A 195 14.59 -6.83 9.54
N ALA A 196 13.99 -7.01 8.37
CA ALA A 196 14.68 -7.08 7.08
C ALA A 196 15.19 -5.70 6.61
N GLY A 197 14.68 -4.60 7.16
CA GLY A 197 15.13 -3.25 6.86
C GLY A 197 14.10 -2.32 6.24
N SER A 198 12.81 -2.70 6.23
CA SER A 198 11.73 -1.79 5.86
C SER A 198 11.67 -0.61 6.81
N ASP A 199 11.38 0.57 6.29
CA ASP A 199 11.24 1.81 7.08
C ASP A 199 9.77 2.14 7.34
N ILE A 200 8.86 1.69 6.46
CA ILE A 200 7.42 1.97 6.50
C ILE A 200 6.66 0.69 6.13
N ILE A 201 5.64 0.35 6.91
CA ILE A 201 4.69 -0.70 6.56
C ILE A 201 3.40 -0.06 6.03
N ALA A 202 3.01 -0.43 4.81
CA ALA A 202 1.74 -0.04 4.21
C ALA A 202 0.77 -1.22 4.25
N ILE A 203 -0.34 -1.05 4.98
CA ILE A 203 -1.41 -2.05 5.10
C ILE A 203 -2.56 -1.65 4.18
N CYS A 204 -2.97 -2.57 3.32
CA CYS A 204 -4.02 -2.34 2.34
C CYS A 204 -5.24 -3.21 2.62
N GLU A 205 -6.40 -2.56 2.77
CA GLU A 205 -7.68 -3.18 3.14
C GLU A 205 -8.80 -2.90 2.12
N PRO A 206 -8.65 -3.28 0.83
CA PRO A 206 -9.65 -2.97 -0.19
C PRO A 206 -11.03 -3.53 0.13
N ASN A 207 -11.13 -4.68 0.79
CA ASN A 207 -12.41 -5.27 1.17
C ASN A 207 -13.12 -4.54 2.31
N ALA A 208 -12.46 -3.57 2.96
CA ALA A 208 -13.02 -2.81 4.08
C ALA A 208 -13.68 -1.49 3.67
N SER A 209 -13.71 -1.16 2.38
CA SER A 209 -14.38 0.05 1.89
C SER A 209 -15.90 -0.01 2.03
N CYS A 210 -16.54 1.15 2.04
CA CYS A 210 -18.02 1.24 2.07
C CYS A 210 -18.69 0.84 0.75
N ASP A 211 -17.96 0.43 -0.25
CA ASP A 211 -18.45 -0.26 -1.43
C ASP A 211 -18.69 -1.75 -1.16
N MET A 212 -18.01 -2.31 -0.15
CA MET A 212 -18.03 -3.72 0.22
C MET A 212 -18.77 -4.01 1.52
N ILE A 213 -18.59 -3.18 2.55
CA ILE A 213 -19.20 -3.34 3.88
C ILE A 213 -19.75 -2.02 4.40
N ASP A 214 -20.72 -2.08 5.32
CA ASP A 214 -21.24 -0.87 5.96
C ASP A 214 -20.30 -0.35 7.07
N PRO A 215 -20.42 0.94 7.49
CA PRO A 215 -19.56 1.51 8.54
C PRO A 215 -19.62 0.80 9.89
N ARG A 216 -20.72 0.12 10.21
CA ARG A 216 -20.84 -0.65 11.47
C ARG A 216 -20.00 -1.90 11.39
N MET A 217 -19.98 -2.58 10.23
CA MET A 217 -19.13 -3.75 10.01
C MET A 217 -17.65 -3.36 10.08
N PHE A 218 -17.28 -2.20 9.54
CA PHE A 218 -15.93 -1.68 9.71
C PHE A 218 -15.55 -1.55 11.19
N LYS A 219 -16.40 -0.91 11.99
CA LYS A 219 -16.19 -0.77 13.44
C LYS A 219 -16.11 -2.10 14.19
N THR A 220 -16.88 -3.09 13.75
CA THR A 220 -16.97 -4.38 14.40
C THR A 220 -15.79 -5.30 14.07
N TYR A 221 -15.43 -5.39 12.79
CA TYR A 221 -14.48 -6.40 12.32
C TYR A 221 -13.11 -5.84 11.95
N VAL A 222 -13.06 -4.62 11.38
CA VAL A 222 -11.82 -4.08 10.79
C VAL A 222 -11.06 -3.21 11.79
N LYS A 223 -11.73 -2.20 12.36
CA LYS A 223 -11.10 -1.23 13.26
C LYS A 223 -10.35 -1.89 14.43
N PRO A 224 -10.92 -2.90 15.16
CA PRO A 224 -10.19 -3.53 16.27
C PRO A 224 -8.91 -4.23 15.84
N ALA A 225 -8.94 -4.91 14.68
CA ALA A 225 -7.77 -5.59 14.13
C ALA A 225 -6.66 -4.61 13.71
N LEU A 226 -7.04 -3.51 13.03
CA LEU A 226 -6.11 -2.45 12.63
C LEU A 226 -5.51 -1.72 13.84
N THR A 227 -6.33 -1.44 14.86
CA THR A 227 -5.84 -0.83 16.13
C THR A 227 -4.85 -1.75 16.83
N ARG A 228 -5.16 -3.05 16.94
CA ARG A 228 -4.22 -4.03 17.50
C ARG A 228 -2.87 -4.03 16.75
N ILE A 229 -2.91 -3.95 15.43
CA ILE A 229 -1.68 -3.88 14.62
C ILE A 229 -0.88 -2.62 14.97
N THR A 230 -1.51 -1.47 15.08
CA THR A 230 -0.79 -0.23 15.39
C THR A 230 -0.26 -0.20 16.81
N ASP A 231 -0.95 -0.83 17.76
CA ASP A 231 -0.52 -0.97 19.16
C ASP A 231 0.69 -1.91 19.32
N GLU A 232 0.77 -2.99 18.50
CA GLU A 232 1.82 -4.02 18.61
C GLU A 232 3.02 -3.80 17.67
N LEU A 233 2.91 -2.91 16.68
CA LEU A 233 4.00 -2.62 15.75
C LEU A 233 4.66 -1.28 16.08
N GLU A 234 5.96 -1.30 16.30
CA GLU A 234 6.78 -0.09 16.32
C GLU A 234 7.16 0.32 14.88
N GLY A 235 7.36 1.62 14.63
CA GLY A 235 7.75 2.14 13.33
C GLY A 235 6.60 2.81 12.57
N LEU A 236 6.93 3.41 11.41
CA LEU A 236 5.97 4.16 10.60
C LEU A 236 5.01 3.23 9.84
N LYS A 237 3.73 3.52 9.93
CA LYS A 237 2.64 2.71 9.36
C LYS A 237 1.65 3.58 8.59
N VAL A 238 1.25 3.11 7.43
CA VAL A 238 0.26 3.77 6.57
C VAL A 238 -0.88 2.80 6.29
N LEU A 239 -2.12 3.26 6.42
CA LEU A 239 -3.31 2.51 6.05
C LEU A 239 -3.80 3.00 4.69
N HIS A 240 -4.02 2.07 3.77
CA HIS A 240 -4.73 2.34 2.52
C HIS A 240 -6.03 1.55 2.45
N ILE A 241 -7.13 2.25 2.17
CA ILE A 241 -8.42 1.64 1.81
C ILE A 241 -8.90 2.37 0.56
N CYS A 242 -9.02 1.62 -0.54
CA CYS A 242 -9.53 2.15 -1.80
C CYS A 242 -11.05 2.33 -1.79
N GLY A 243 -11.57 3.06 -2.78
CA GLY A 243 -13.01 3.25 -2.96
C GLY A 243 -13.66 4.21 -1.96
N LYS A 244 -14.91 3.93 -1.61
CA LYS A 244 -15.72 4.83 -0.78
C LYS A 244 -15.38 4.72 0.71
N VAL A 245 -14.53 5.62 1.20
CA VAL A 245 -14.11 5.64 2.61
C VAL A 245 -14.63 6.84 3.41
N GLY A 246 -15.28 7.81 2.76
CA GLY A 246 -15.81 9.00 3.45
C GLY A 246 -16.60 8.69 4.74
N PRO A 247 -17.54 7.72 4.75
CA PRO A 247 -18.31 7.37 5.96
C PRO A 247 -17.48 6.75 7.09
N ILE A 248 -16.27 6.24 6.83
CA ILE A 248 -15.37 5.57 7.81
C ILE A 248 -14.08 6.34 8.04
N ILE A 249 -13.89 7.51 7.42
CA ILE A 249 -12.61 8.23 7.44
C ILE A 249 -12.11 8.55 8.85
N GLN A 250 -13.02 8.91 9.76
CA GLN A 250 -12.69 9.16 11.16
C GLN A 250 -12.28 7.86 11.87
N ASP A 251 -12.98 6.76 11.62
CA ASP A 251 -12.64 5.46 12.18
C ASP A 251 -11.28 4.95 11.66
N MET A 252 -10.94 5.23 10.40
CA MET A 252 -9.60 4.95 9.86
C MET A 252 -8.52 5.77 10.58
N ALA A 253 -8.76 7.06 10.79
CA ALA A 253 -7.84 7.94 11.50
C ALA A 253 -7.62 7.50 12.96
N ASP A 254 -8.68 7.01 13.62
CA ASP A 254 -8.63 6.53 15.00
C ASP A 254 -7.90 5.18 15.16
N CYS A 255 -7.51 4.49 14.09
CA CYS A 255 -6.78 3.21 14.18
C CYS A 255 -5.31 3.36 14.60
N GLY A 256 -4.76 4.58 14.68
CA GLY A 256 -3.38 4.80 15.17
C GLY A 256 -2.28 4.71 14.11
N PHE A 257 -2.61 4.79 12.82
CA PHE A 257 -1.63 4.90 11.74
C PHE A 257 -1.04 6.32 11.66
N ASP A 258 0.21 6.44 11.18
CA ASP A 258 0.86 7.73 10.95
C ASP A 258 0.25 8.46 9.75
N GLY A 259 -0.27 7.72 8.78
CA GLY A 259 -0.94 8.28 7.62
C GLY A 259 -2.03 7.36 7.07
N ILE A 260 -2.97 7.98 6.38
CA ILE A 260 -4.02 7.31 5.60
C ILE A 260 -3.90 7.69 4.14
N SER A 261 -3.85 6.67 3.29
CA SER A 261 -3.82 6.83 1.84
C SER A 261 -5.23 6.69 1.29
N ILE A 262 -5.66 7.68 0.53
CA ILE A 262 -7.04 7.85 0.05
C ILE A 262 -7.08 8.08 -1.45
N GLU A 263 -8.23 7.73 -2.03
CA GLU A 263 -8.57 8.02 -3.42
C GLU A 263 -9.43 9.29 -3.58
N GLU A 264 -9.56 9.76 -4.84
CA GLU A 264 -10.68 10.62 -5.20
C GLU A 264 -12.00 9.77 -5.27
N PRO A 265 -13.19 10.38 -5.18
CA PRO A 265 -13.41 11.83 -5.19
C PRO A 265 -13.37 12.50 -3.82
N LEU A 266 -12.62 12.00 -2.85
CA LEU A 266 -12.58 12.63 -1.54
C LEU A 266 -11.93 14.02 -1.59
N ASP A 267 -12.64 14.99 -1.06
CA ASP A 267 -12.15 16.35 -0.91
C ASP A 267 -11.28 16.46 0.36
N ILE A 268 -9.96 16.56 0.18
CA ILE A 268 -8.98 16.67 1.26
C ILE A 268 -9.34 17.76 2.27
N ARG A 269 -9.84 18.91 1.80
CA ARG A 269 -10.21 20.04 2.68
C ARG A 269 -11.38 19.71 3.61
N LYS A 270 -12.29 18.84 3.15
CA LYS A 270 -13.46 18.42 3.96
C LYS A 270 -13.09 17.35 4.97
N ILE A 271 -12.16 16.47 4.64
CA ILE A 271 -11.77 15.37 5.55
C ILE A 271 -10.73 15.80 6.56
N ARG A 272 -9.85 16.77 6.26
CA ARG A 272 -8.79 17.25 7.15
C ARG A 272 -9.27 17.55 8.58
N PRO A 273 -10.40 18.26 8.82
CA PRO A 273 -10.90 18.53 10.18
C PRO A 273 -11.39 17.29 10.93
N LEU A 274 -11.61 16.16 10.23
CA LEU A 274 -12.19 14.94 10.81
C LEU A 274 -11.16 13.95 11.30
N ILE A 275 -9.88 14.09 10.87
CA ILE A 275 -8.85 13.06 11.03
C ILE A 275 -7.73 13.46 12.00
N GLY A 276 -7.82 14.64 12.65
CA GLY A 276 -6.79 15.11 13.59
C GLY A 276 -5.41 15.26 12.93
N ASP A 277 -4.38 14.73 13.60
CA ASP A 277 -2.98 14.85 13.18
C ASP A 277 -2.52 13.80 12.17
N VAL A 278 -3.38 12.83 11.81
CA VAL A 278 -3.06 11.78 10.84
C VAL A 278 -2.77 12.40 9.48
N LYS A 279 -1.74 11.89 8.80
CA LYS A 279 -1.30 12.45 7.51
C LYS A 279 -2.13 11.88 6.36
N ILE A 280 -2.42 12.74 5.39
CA ILE A 280 -3.12 12.36 4.15
C ILE A 280 -2.10 12.09 3.06
N LEU A 281 -2.16 10.88 2.51
CA LEU A 281 -1.45 10.47 1.31
C LEU A 281 -2.47 10.36 0.16
N GLY A 282 -2.13 10.82 -1.01
CA GLY A 282 -3.03 10.74 -2.18
C GLY A 282 -3.04 12.06 -2.93
N ASN A 283 -4.10 12.41 -3.62
CA ASN A 283 -5.16 11.56 -4.17
C ASN A 283 -5.31 11.90 -5.66
N VAL A 284 -4.13 11.88 -6.36
CA VAL A 284 -4.11 12.02 -7.84
C VAL A 284 -4.85 10.82 -8.43
N GLN A 285 -5.80 11.07 -9.33
CA GLN A 285 -6.62 10.01 -9.89
C GLN A 285 -5.81 9.03 -10.74
N SER A 286 -5.74 7.77 -10.32
CA SER A 286 -4.94 6.74 -10.98
C SER A 286 -5.32 6.54 -12.46
N LYS A 287 -6.61 6.61 -12.79
CA LYS A 287 -7.10 6.56 -14.18
C LYS A 287 -6.64 7.76 -15.00
N ASN A 288 -6.66 8.97 -14.44
CA ASN A 288 -6.17 10.16 -15.11
C ASN A 288 -4.66 10.09 -15.34
N LEU A 289 -3.92 9.61 -14.34
CA LEU A 289 -2.49 9.38 -14.46
C LEU A 289 -2.16 8.38 -15.59
N ALA A 290 -2.99 7.35 -15.78
CA ALA A 290 -2.79 6.34 -16.82
C ALA A 290 -3.24 6.78 -18.23
N LEU A 291 -4.34 7.55 -18.34
CA LEU A 291 -5.04 7.73 -19.61
C LEU A 291 -4.98 9.16 -20.17
N ASN A 292 -4.64 10.15 -19.35
CA ASN A 292 -4.61 11.54 -19.76
C ASN A 292 -3.20 11.97 -20.27
N THR A 293 -3.12 13.21 -20.73
CA THR A 293 -1.84 13.82 -21.11
C THR A 293 -1.05 14.24 -19.88
N SER A 294 0.28 14.35 -20.01
CA SER A 294 1.15 14.84 -18.95
C SER A 294 0.77 16.24 -18.45
N ASP A 295 0.26 17.13 -19.33
CA ASP A 295 -0.21 18.46 -18.95
C ASP A 295 -1.47 18.38 -18.04
N ALA A 296 -2.41 17.50 -18.37
CA ALA A 296 -3.58 17.27 -17.53
C ALA A 296 -3.19 16.70 -16.15
N VAL A 297 -2.20 15.81 -16.12
CA VAL A 297 -1.64 15.28 -14.87
C VAL A 297 -1.03 16.42 -14.04
N ARG A 298 -0.22 17.31 -14.64
CA ARG A 298 0.36 18.47 -13.95
C ARG A 298 -0.70 19.37 -13.31
N GLU A 299 -1.78 19.65 -14.02
CA GLU A 299 -2.87 20.48 -13.50
C GLU A 299 -3.63 19.80 -12.34
N GLU A 300 -3.83 18.49 -12.39
CA GLU A 300 -4.44 17.74 -11.31
C GLU A 300 -3.54 17.72 -10.05
N VAL A 301 -2.26 17.45 -10.22
CA VAL A 301 -1.27 17.46 -9.13
C VAL A 301 -1.23 18.82 -8.42
N LYS A 302 -1.28 19.92 -9.17
CA LYS A 302 -1.37 21.28 -8.58
C LYS A 302 -2.64 21.46 -7.74
N LYS A 303 -3.78 20.88 -8.16
CA LYS A 303 -5.02 20.92 -7.37
C LYS A 303 -4.90 20.12 -6.09
N VAL A 304 -4.31 18.93 -6.13
CA VAL A 304 -4.06 18.08 -4.97
C VAL A 304 -3.14 18.80 -3.97
N LEU A 305 -2.04 19.37 -4.46
CA LEU A 305 -1.11 20.17 -3.64
C LEU A 305 -1.83 21.38 -3.00
N GLY A 306 -2.63 22.11 -3.79
CA GLY A 306 -3.43 23.24 -3.31
C GLY A 306 -4.55 22.85 -2.34
N ALA A 307 -4.94 21.57 -2.27
CA ALA A 307 -5.88 21.06 -1.29
C ALA A 307 -5.24 20.75 0.07
N GLY A 308 -3.91 20.72 0.16
CA GLY A 308 -3.19 20.54 1.42
C GLY A 308 -2.94 19.07 1.80
N VAL A 309 -2.63 18.24 0.80
CA VAL A 309 -2.14 16.87 1.02
C VAL A 309 -0.77 16.89 1.71
N ASP A 310 -0.49 15.92 2.59
CA ASP A 310 0.82 15.82 3.25
C ASP A 310 1.86 15.10 2.37
N LEU A 311 1.44 14.05 1.66
CA LEU A 311 2.26 13.32 0.68
C LEU A 311 1.45 13.12 -0.60
N VAL A 312 2.04 13.44 -1.75
CA VAL A 312 1.37 13.25 -3.05
C VAL A 312 1.55 11.82 -3.52
N GLU A 313 0.44 11.15 -3.83
CA GLU A 313 0.41 9.80 -4.41
C GLU A 313 -0.71 9.68 -5.44
N ALA A 314 -0.63 8.69 -6.31
CA ALA A 314 -1.79 8.21 -7.04
C ALA A 314 -2.73 7.50 -6.07
N GLY A 315 -4.01 7.86 -6.08
CA GLY A 315 -4.97 7.45 -5.04
C GLY A 315 -5.09 5.93 -4.89
N GLU A 316 -5.29 5.21 -5.98
CA GLU A 316 -5.35 3.74 -6.02
C GLU A 316 -3.96 3.08 -6.23
N GLY A 317 -2.94 3.90 -6.47
CA GLY A 317 -1.61 3.49 -6.91
C GLY A 317 -1.37 3.76 -8.39
N ILE A 318 -0.23 3.35 -8.90
CA ILE A 318 0.18 3.59 -10.28
C ILE A 318 -0.12 2.34 -11.11
N LEU A 319 -1.17 2.41 -11.95
CA LEU A 319 -1.61 1.30 -12.79
C LEU A 319 -0.52 0.83 -13.75
N LEU A 320 -0.43 -0.48 -13.99
CA LEU A 320 0.58 -1.09 -14.89
C LEU A 320 0.70 -0.42 -16.27
N PRO A 321 -0.40 0.00 -16.96
CA PRO A 321 -0.31 0.64 -18.27
C PRO A 321 0.02 2.14 -18.21
N THR A 322 0.26 2.71 -17.03
CA THR A 322 0.56 4.15 -16.91
C THR A 322 1.83 4.52 -17.68
N PRO A 323 1.80 5.54 -18.57
CA PRO A 323 2.99 6.02 -19.24
C PRO A 323 4.03 6.58 -18.26
N LEU A 324 5.30 6.24 -18.46
CA LEU A 324 6.40 6.72 -17.61
C LEU A 324 6.45 8.27 -17.58
N ASP A 325 6.16 8.92 -18.72
CA ASP A 325 6.16 10.39 -18.82
C ASP A 325 5.08 11.04 -17.94
N ASN A 326 3.95 10.37 -17.73
CA ASN A 326 2.91 10.87 -16.83
C ASN A 326 3.35 10.76 -15.35
N VAL A 327 4.01 9.67 -14.97
CA VAL A 327 4.57 9.55 -13.63
C VAL A 327 5.64 10.60 -13.38
N LYS A 328 6.52 10.82 -14.37
CA LYS A 328 7.52 11.91 -14.30
C LYS A 328 6.86 13.28 -14.19
N ALA A 329 5.79 13.54 -14.96
CA ALA A 329 5.05 14.81 -14.89
C ALA A 329 4.47 15.05 -13.49
N MET A 330 3.93 14.02 -12.84
CA MET A 330 3.50 14.10 -11.43
C MET A 330 4.67 14.46 -10.51
N VAL A 331 5.78 13.72 -10.61
CA VAL A 331 6.97 13.90 -9.77
C VAL A 331 7.59 15.30 -9.95
N GLU A 332 7.78 15.74 -11.18
CA GLU A 332 8.35 17.05 -11.52
C GLU A 332 7.48 18.18 -10.98
N THR A 333 6.15 18.09 -11.16
CA THR A 333 5.21 19.10 -10.66
C THR A 333 5.31 19.27 -9.16
N VAL A 334 5.44 18.16 -8.41
CA VAL A 334 5.62 18.21 -6.96
C VAL A 334 6.98 18.81 -6.58
N LYS A 335 8.05 18.45 -7.29
CA LYS A 335 9.40 19.01 -7.03
C LYS A 335 9.50 20.50 -7.34
N GLU A 336 8.76 20.99 -8.31
CA GLU A 336 8.68 22.41 -8.66
C GLU A 336 7.73 23.21 -7.76
N TRP A 337 6.91 22.53 -6.96
CA TRP A 337 5.94 23.18 -6.08
C TRP A 337 6.64 23.98 -4.98
N LYS A 338 6.50 25.29 -5.04
CA LYS A 338 6.95 26.20 -3.97
C LYS A 338 5.79 26.39 -3.01
N THR A 339 5.97 25.93 -1.79
CA THR A 339 5.03 26.25 -0.72
C THR A 339 4.99 27.77 -0.59
N SER A 340 3.87 28.39 -0.99
CA SER A 340 3.68 29.82 -0.77
C SER A 340 3.77 30.04 0.73
N SER A 341 4.75 30.83 1.14
CA SER A 341 4.93 31.21 2.54
C SER A 341 3.62 31.83 3.01
N GLN A 342 2.85 31.09 3.84
CA GLN A 342 1.78 31.67 4.63
C GLN A 342 2.36 32.40 5.82
#